data_640092db6fd68529aa9942580dd47150
#
_entry.id   640092db6fd68529aa9942580dd47150
#
_cell.length_a   1.000
_cell.length_b   1.000
_cell.length_c   1.000
_cell.angle_alpha   90.00
_cell.angle_beta   90.00
_cell.angle_gamma   90.00
#
_symmetry.space_group_name_H-M   'P 1'
#
loop_
_entity.id
_entity.type
_entity.pdbx_description
1 polymer ?
#
loop_
_entity_poly.entity_id
_entity_poly.type
_entity_poly.pdbx_seq_one_letter_code
_entity_poly.pdbx_strand_id
1 'polypeptide(L)'
;MKKFFALVLALVMALSLVACGDKKDDSGDVTAEHTDTTTVAVGAVILARDDVSSDDVYKFVADIFDNAASLTTSHAKYGELSLEYGASITSVPYHPGAAKYFAEKGFEVAAVKDGAGNTDSRNLRFVTGGESGTYYAFGSVIAQHATNNAGINVVGLVGNGSQANVQELVDGTADFAFCQSDVMAYAYNGTNLFESKVEGFSTVAALYMEQVQIVTTNPAIKTVSDLAGKSVSIGAPGSGVYFNAIDVLGAYGLTEDDIKPTYQSFGDSADALKNGQIDAAFIVAGAPTTAVTDLATTKDTYLVSLDSEHIAKLLETSDYYTETVIAKDVYFGD
;
A
#
# COMPACT_ATOMS: atom_id res chain seq x y z
N MET A 1 19.53 -40.93 54.83
CA MET A 1 18.52 -41.37 55.78
C MET A 1 17.24 -40.67 55.54
N LYS A 2 16.27 -41.41 55.10
CA LYS A 2 14.86 -41.44 55.57
C LYS A 2 14.12 -40.09 55.36
N LYS A 3 13.21 -40.07 54.39
CA LYS A 3 11.77 -40.44 54.49
C LYS A 3 10.94 -39.16 54.81
N PHE A 4 9.77 -38.83 54.36
CA PHE A 4 8.63 -39.46 53.73
C PHE A 4 7.56 -38.34 53.54
N PHE A 5 6.78 -38.41 52.48
CA PHE A 5 5.31 -38.27 52.39
C PHE A 5 4.64 -37.08 53.11
N ALA A 6 3.67 -36.40 52.55
CA ALA A 6 2.39 -36.87 52.05
C ALA A 6 1.62 -35.83 51.26
N LEU A 7 0.96 -36.33 50.28
CA LEU A 7 -0.19 -35.85 49.53
C LEU A 7 -1.41 -35.72 50.46
N VAL A 8 -2.17 -34.61 50.40
CA VAL A 8 -3.59 -34.65 50.78
C VAL A 8 -4.42 -33.79 49.84
N LEU A 9 -5.27 -34.47 49.13
CA LEU A 9 -6.41 -34.09 48.34
C LEU A 9 -7.58 -33.77 49.29
N ALA A 10 -8.30 -32.69 49.11
CA ALA A 10 -9.66 -32.56 49.60
C ALA A 10 -10.51 -31.62 48.78
N LEU A 11 -11.43 -32.19 48.22
CA LEU A 11 -12.61 -31.99 47.44
C LEU A 11 -13.78 -31.41 48.29
N VAL A 12 -14.60 -30.53 47.62
CA VAL A 12 -16.06 -30.36 47.76
C VAL A 12 -16.56 -29.52 48.94
N MET A 13 -17.33 -28.46 48.67
CA MET A 13 -18.79 -28.49 48.58
C MET A 13 -19.37 -27.13 48.16
N ALA A 14 -20.29 -27.22 47.23
CA ALA A 14 -21.20 -26.16 46.85
C ALA A 14 -22.21 -25.87 47.96
N LEU A 15 -22.58 -24.62 48.15
CA LEU A 15 -23.84 -24.23 48.72
C LEU A 15 -24.37 -22.99 48.04
N SER A 16 -25.48 -23.19 47.36
CA SER A 16 -26.37 -22.19 46.77
C SER A 16 -26.95 -21.25 47.79
N LEU A 17 -26.90 -19.97 47.53
CA LEU A 17 -27.84 -19.00 48.11
C LEU A 17 -28.39 -18.10 47.00
N VAL A 18 -29.64 -18.29 46.70
CA VAL A 18 -30.48 -17.39 45.88
C VAL A 18 -30.81 -16.16 46.73
N ALA A 19 -30.52 -14.97 46.19
CA ALA A 19 -31.19 -13.75 46.60
C ALA A 19 -31.19 -12.75 45.45
N CYS A 20 -32.38 -12.48 44.95
CA CYS A 20 -32.97 -11.31 44.30
C CYS A 20 -32.08 -10.20 43.72
N GLY A 21 -32.22 -10.04 42.41
CA GLY A 21 -32.60 -8.81 41.75
C GLY A 21 -31.64 -7.63 41.83
N ASP A 22 -30.78 -7.54 40.82
CA ASP A 22 -30.41 -6.24 40.23
C ASP A 22 -30.27 -6.40 38.72
N LYS A 23 -30.91 -5.52 37.96
CA LYS A 23 -30.78 -5.45 36.52
C LYS A 23 -29.33 -5.18 36.20
N LYS A 24 -28.64 -6.18 35.65
CA LYS A 24 -27.42 -5.93 34.91
C LYS A 24 -27.80 -5.24 33.63
N ASP A 25 -27.39 -3.99 33.49
CA ASP A 25 -27.18 -3.37 32.20
C ASP A 25 -26.18 -4.28 31.46
N ASP A 26 -26.67 -4.98 30.47
CA ASP A 26 -25.88 -5.78 29.53
C ASP A 26 -25.26 -4.83 28.49
N SER A 27 -24.38 -3.93 28.94
CA SER A 27 -23.40 -3.31 28.10
C SER A 27 -22.29 -4.35 27.97
N GLY A 28 -22.54 -5.36 27.17
CA GLY A 28 -21.50 -6.27 26.70
C GLY A 28 -20.50 -5.41 25.95
N ASP A 29 -19.39 -5.12 26.63
CA ASP A 29 -18.17 -4.66 26.00
C ASP A 29 -17.71 -5.81 25.09
N VAL A 30 -18.21 -5.83 23.86
CA VAL A 30 -17.72 -6.70 22.79
C VAL A 30 -16.44 -6.01 22.30
N THR A 31 -15.36 -6.21 23.02
CA THR A 31 -14.04 -5.97 22.45
C THR A 31 -13.97 -6.84 21.21
N ALA A 32 -14.10 -6.22 20.05
CA ALA A 32 -13.99 -6.92 18.79
C ALA A 32 -12.57 -7.49 18.71
N GLU A 33 -12.49 -8.81 18.65
CA GLU A 33 -11.24 -9.52 18.57
C GLU A 33 -10.64 -9.23 17.17
N HIS A 34 -9.54 -8.49 17.12
CA HIS A 34 -8.82 -8.24 15.87
C HIS A 34 -8.14 -9.53 15.42
N THR A 35 -8.29 -9.84 14.15
CA THR A 35 -7.64 -11.00 13.49
C THR A 35 -6.78 -10.52 12.34
N ASP A 36 -5.89 -11.40 11.87
CA ASP A 36 -5.16 -11.17 10.63
C ASP A 36 -6.13 -10.93 9.47
N THR A 37 -5.77 -10.02 8.59
CA THR A 37 -6.61 -9.64 7.44
C THR A 37 -6.04 -10.22 6.17
N THR A 38 -6.76 -11.16 5.55
CA THR A 38 -6.43 -11.69 4.22
C THR A 38 -6.92 -10.71 3.15
N THR A 39 -6.06 -10.38 2.21
CA THR A 39 -6.35 -9.43 1.13
C THR A 39 -5.46 -9.69 -0.09
N VAL A 40 -5.50 -8.78 -1.05
CA VAL A 40 -4.60 -8.77 -2.21
C VAL A 40 -3.68 -7.54 -2.17
N ALA A 41 -2.58 -7.62 -2.90
CA ALA A 41 -1.63 -6.53 -3.03
C ALA A 41 -1.18 -6.38 -4.49
N VAL A 42 -0.74 -5.17 -4.82
CA VAL A 42 -0.06 -4.82 -6.07
C VAL A 42 1.34 -4.28 -5.76
N GLY A 43 2.21 -4.17 -6.75
CA GLY A 43 3.57 -3.66 -6.53
C GLY A 43 3.62 -2.13 -6.44
N ALA A 44 4.39 -1.60 -5.51
CA ALA A 44 4.86 -0.22 -5.54
C ALA A 44 6.12 -0.12 -6.39
N VAL A 45 6.10 0.71 -7.42
CA VAL A 45 7.23 0.88 -8.35
C VAL A 45 7.63 2.35 -8.42
N ILE A 46 8.90 2.59 -8.75
CA ILE A 46 9.36 3.91 -9.19
C ILE A 46 9.50 3.90 -10.70
N LEU A 47 9.00 4.95 -11.33
CA LEU A 47 9.13 5.26 -12.74
C LEU A 47 10.07 6.46 -12.93
N ALA A 48 10.69 6.53 -14.10
CA ALA A 48 11.41 7.72 -14.56
C ALA A 48 10.86 8.17 -15.90
N ARG A 49 10.89 9.47 -16.17
CA ARG A 49 10.69 9.99 -17.51
C ARG A 49 11.87 9.56 -18.39
N ASP A 50 11.61 9.13 -19.62
CA ASP A 50 12.61 8.51 -20.50
C ASP A 50 13.79 9.43 -20.87
N ASP A 51 13.64 10.75 -20.74
CA ASP A 51 14.68 11.73 -21.02
C ASP A 51 15.53 12.11 -19.79
N VAL A 52 15.30 11.51 -18.64
CA VAL A 52 16.21 11.62 -17.49
C VAL A 52 17.53 10.94 -17.82
N SER A 53 18.66 11.54 -17.43
CA SER A 53 19.97 10.98 -17.77
C SER A 53 20.16 9.58 -17.16
N SER A 54 20.73 8.66 -17.95
CA SER A 54 21.01 7.30 -17.48
C SER A 54 21.95 7.27 -16.27
N ASP A 55 22.84 8.26 -16.15
CA ASP A 55 23.74 8.39 -15.01
C ASP A 55 22.98 8.78 -13.73
N ASP A 56 22.02 9.71 -13.83
CA ASP A 56 21.22 10.12 -12.69
C ASP A 56 20.27 9.01 -12.22
N VAL A 57 19.63 8.29 -13.15
CA VAL A 57 18.78 7.13 -12.80
C VAL A 57 19.63 6.01 -12.20
N TYR A 58 20.81 5.74 -12.74
CA TYR A 58 21.75 4.76 -12.16
C TYR A 58 22.10 5.12 -10.71
N LYS A 59 22.50 6.38 -10.46
CA LYS A 59 22.84 6.86 -9.13
C LYS A 59 21.65 6.77 -8.17
N PHE A 60 20.46 7.10 -8.65
CA PHE A 60 19.24 7.06 -7.85
C PHE A 60 18.89 5.63 -7.42
N VAL A 61 18.85 4.68 -8.36
CA VAL A 61 18.54 3.27 -8.03
C VAL A 61 19.64 2.62 -7.19
N ALA A 62 20.91 2.94 -7.46
CA ALA A 62 22.03 2.45 -6.65
C ALA A 62 21.94 2.95 -5.20
N ASP A 63 21.61 4.23 -5.01
CA ASP A 63 21.43 4.81 -3.66
C ASP A 63 20.33 4.10 -2.87
N ILE A 64 19.22 3.77 -3.50
CA ILE A 64 18.10 3.07 -2.88
C ILE A 64 18.50 1.67 -2.39
N PHE A 65 19.12 0.86 -3.25
CA PHE A 65 19.37 -0.56 -2.95
C PHE A 65 20.67 -0.80 -2.19
N ASP A 66 21.74 -0.09 -2.53
CA ASP A 66 23.07 -0.31 -1.90
C ASP A 66 23.08 0.16 -0.43
N ASN A 67 22.18 1.07 -0.05
CA ASN A 67 22.08 1.57 1.32
C ASN A 67 20.87 0.98 2.10
N ALA A 68 20.07 0.12 1.49
CA ALA A 68 18.80 -0.37 2.06
C ALA A 68 18.97 -0.91 3.49
N ALA A 69 19.95 -1.78 3.73
CA ALA A 69 20.18 -2.39 5.04
C ALA A 69 20.48 -1.36 6.14
N SER A 70 21.18 -0.26 5.82
CA SER A 70 21.53 0.80 6.79
C SER A 70 20.39 1.79 7.04
N LEU A 71 19.38 1.85 6.14
CA LEU A 71 18.29 2.81 6.19
C LEU A 71 16.98 2.24 6.77
N THR A 72 16.97 1.01 7.23
CA THR A 72 15.80 0.37 7.86
C THR A 72 15.27 1.12 9.08
N THR A 73 16.15 1.82 9.80
CA THR A 73 15.76 2.69 10.93
C THR A 73 15.18 4.02 10.49
N SER A 74 15.47 4.46 9.27
CA SER A 74 14.92 5.70 8.70
C SER A 74 13.52 5.47 8.14
N HIS A 75 13.28 4.32 7.52
CA HIS A 75 11.96 3.87 7.09
C HIS A 75 11.92 2.33 6.95
N ALA A 76 10.91 1.69 7.55
CA ALA A 76 10.80 0.23 7.61
C ALA A 76 10.76 -0.43 6.22
N LYS A 77 10.21 0.23 5.21
CA LYS A 77 10.15 -0.28 3.83
C LYS A 77 11.50 -0.57 3.19
N TYR A 78 12.59 0.00 3.69
CA TYR A 78 13.92 -0.42 3.26
C TYR A 78 14.23 -1.88 3.59
N GLY A 79 13.61 -2.43 4.65
CA GLY A 79 13.74 -3.84 5.02
C GLY A 79 13.02 -4.81 4.08
N GLU A 80 12.12 -4.33 3.23
CA GLU A 80 11.39 -5.12 2.24
C GLU A 80 12.08 -5.14 0.86
N LEU A 81 13.07 -4.27 0.63
CA LEU A 81 13.75 -4.17 -0.66
C LEU A 81 14.61 -5.41 -0.95
N SER A 82 14.49 -5.91 -2.16
CA SER A 82 15.40 -6.93 -2.71
C SER A 82 15.72 -6.64 -4.17
N LEU A 83 16.92 -6.99 -4.60
CA LEU A 83 17.33 -6.82 -6.00
C LEU A 83 16.50 -7.68 -6.94
N GLU A 84 16.12 -8.89 -6.50
CA GLU A 84 15.27 -9.80 -7.26
C GLU A 84 13.91 -9.16 -7.55
N TYR A 85 13.25 -8.61 -6.51
CA TYR A 85 11.97 -7.93 -6.68
C TYR A 85 12.13 -6.62 -7.46
N GLY A 86 13.19 -5.86 -7.19
CA GLY A 86 13.51 -4.62 -7.91
C GLY A 86 13.61 -4.80 -9.42
N ALA A 87 14.10 -5.96 -9.86
CA ALA A 87 14.29 -6.34 -11.26
C ALA A 87 13.14 -7.20 -11.84
N SER A 88 12.01 -7.37 -11.14
CA SER A 88 10.99 -8.35 -11.51
C SER A 88 9.95 -7.86 -12.52
N ILE A 89 9.92 -6.57 -12.83
CA ILE A 89 8.91 -5.98 -13.72
C ILE A 89 9.17 -6.42 -15.17
N THR A 90 8.14 -6.98 -15.80
CA THR A 90 8.18 -7.40 -17.21
C THR A 90 7.15 -6.67 -18.08
N SER A 91 6.21 -5.96 -17.46
CA SER A 91 5.11 -5.28 -18.15
C SER A 91 5.52 -3.97 -18.80
N VAL A 92 6.52 -3.28 -18.24
CA VAL A 92 7.07 -2.02 -18.76
C VAL A 92 8.58 -2.07 -18.74
N PRO A 93 9.28 -1.75 -19.84
CA PRO A 93 10.73 -1.78 -19.89
C PRO A 93 11.37 -0.86 -18.86
N TYR A 94 12.59 -1.20 -18.45
CA TYR A 94 13.38 -0.40 -17.53
C TYR A 94 14.05 0.79 -18.23
N HIS A 95 14.28 1.83 -17.45
CA HIS A 95 15.17 2.91 -17.85
C HIS A 95 16.60 2.39 -18.01
N PRO A 96 17.40 2.85 -19.03
CA PRO A 96 18.75 2.33 -19.27
C PRO A 96 19.69 2.43 -18.07
N GLY A 97 19.58 3.51 -17.28
CA GLY A 97 20.36 3.67 -16.04
C GLY A 97 20.04 2.62 -14.99
N ALA A 98 18.76 2.28 -14.82
CA ALA A 98 18.30 1.23 -13.90
C ALA A 98 18.71 -0.16 -14.42
N ALA A 99 18.52 -0.43 -15.71
CA ALA A 99 18.94 -1.68 -16.33
C ALA A 99 20.44 -1.94 -16.18
N LYS A 100 21.27 -0.91 -16.34
CA LYS A 100 22.71 -0.99 -16.10
C LYS A 100 23.00 -1.38 -14.65
N TYR A 101 22.35 -0.75 -13.68
CA TYR A 101 22.54 -1.08 -12.26
C TYR A 101 22.17 -2.54 -11.97
N PHE A 102 21.00 -3.00 -12.42
CA PHE A 102 20.57 -4.38 -12.19
C PHE A 102 21.46 -5.41 -12.89
N ALA A 103 21.93 -5.12 -14.12
CA ALA A 103 22.87 -5.99 -14.83
C ALA A 103 24.20 -6.16 -14.05
N GLU A 104 24.73 -5.09 -13.46
CA GLU A 104 25.94 -5.16 -12.61
C GLU A 104 25.70 -5.98 -11.33
N LYS A 105 24.45 -6.12 -10.87
CA LYS A 105 24.04 -6.96 -9.75
C LYS A 105 23.65 -8.40 -10.18
N GLY A 106 23.72 -8.71 -11.48
CA GLY A 106 23.44 -10.04 -12.04
C GLY A 106 22.00 -10.27 -12.48
N PHE A 107 21.20 -9.19 -12.61
CA PHE A 107 19.80 -9.25 -13.06
C PHE A 107 19.67 -8.55 -14.42
N GLU A 108 19.42 -9.33 -15.48
CA GLU A 108 19.16 -8.79 -16.80
C GLU A 108 17.70 -8.42 -16.96
N VAL A 109 17.40 -7.17 -17.33
CA VAL A 109 16.06 -6.65 -17.54
C VAL A 109 15.92 -6.04 -18.93
N ALA A 110 14.69 -6.07 -19.48
CA ALA A 110 14.41 -5.38 -20.73
C ALA A 110 14.45 -3.85 -20.50
N ALA A 111 15.18 -3.13 -21.34
CA ALA A 111 15.30 -1.68 -21.22
C ALA A 111 14.81 -0.96 -22.48
N VAL A 112 14.35 0.28 -22.32
CA VAL A 112 14.15 1.19 -23.45
C VAL A 112 15.50 1.57 -24.06
N LYS A 113 15.50 2.06 -25.30
CA LYS A 113 16.74 2.55 -25.92
C LYS A 113 17.24 3.76 -25.14
N ASP A 114 18.56 3.78 -24.93
CA ASP A 114 19.22 4.91 -24.31
C ASP A 114 18.99 6.16 -25.18
N GLY A 115 18.12 7.04 -24.73
CA GLY A 115 17.97 8.36 -25.27
C GLY A 115 19.10 9.24 -24.74
N ALA A 116 19.61 10.16 -25.52
CA ALA A 116 20.56 11.16 -25.03
C ALA A 116 19.82 12.04 -23.99
N GLY A 117 19.65 11.49 -22.80
CA GLY A 117 19.01 12.20 -21.68
C GLY A 117 19.77 13.50 -21.40
N ASN A 118 19.06 14.59 -21.42
CA ASN A 118 19.60 15.93 -21.22
C ASN A 118 18.87 16.63 -20.08
N THR A 119 18.57 15.89 -19.01
CA THR A 119 18.05 16.55 -17.82
C THR A 119 19.16 17.28 -17.10
N ASP A 120 18.87 18.51 -16.73
CA ASP A 120 19.66 19.25 -15.77
C ASP A 120 19.43 18.61 -14.38
N SER A 121 20.36 17.76 -13.94
CA SER A 121 20.32 17.03 -12.66
C SER A 121 20.31 17.92 -11.41
N ARG A 122 20.25 19.26 -11.58
CA ARG A 122 20.24 20.19 -10.46
C ARG A 122 19.01 20.09 -9.59
N ASN A 123 17.86 19.62 -10.10
CA ASN A 123 16.62 19.47 -9.34
C ASN A 123 15.74 18.39 -9.98
N LEU A 124 16.01 17.13 -9.68
CA LEU A 124 15.17 16.00 -10.10
C LEU A 124 13.92 15.94 -9.20
N ARG A 125 12.75 16.10 -9.81
CA ARG A 125 11.46 16.13 -9.10
C ARG A 125 10.92 14.72 -8.97
N PHE A 126 10.71 14.29 -7.74
CA PHE A 126 10.18 12.96 -7.44
C PHE A 126 8.77 13.10 -6.85
N VAL A 127 7.74 12.90 -7.66
CA VAL A 127 6.35 12.93 -7.22
C VAL A 127 6.02 11.62 -6.49
N THR A 128 5.42 11.75 -5.31
CA THR A 128 5.16 10.64 -4.39
C THR A 128 3.66 10.38 -4.26
N GLY A 129 3.06 10.60 -3.11
CA GLY A 129 1.63 10.45 -2.83
C GLY A 129 1.18 11.50 -1.85
N GLY A 130 -0.04 11.36 -1.34
CA GLY A 130 -0.55 12.21 -0.26
C GLY A 130 0.25 12.01 1.03
N GLU A 131 0.34 13.05 1.86
CA GLU A 131 1.18 13.11 3.06
C GLU A 131 0.91 11.98 4.08
N SER A 132 -0.30 11.44 4.11
CA SER A 132 -0.71 10.35 5.02
C SER A 132 -0.47 8.95 4.43
N GLY A 133 0.17 8.84 3.27
CA GLY A 133 0.45 7.59 2.56
C GLY A 133 1.93 7.18 2.60
N THR A 134 2.17 5.90 2.30
CA THR A 134 3.52 5.30 2.31
C THR A 134 4.42 5.89 1.23
N TYR A 135 3.90 6.24 0.04
CA TYR A 135 4.70 6.89 -1.01
C TYR A 135 5.38 8.18 -0.53
N TYR A 136 4.62 9.03 0.17
CA TYR A 136 5.17 10.29 0.68
C TYR A 136 6.21 10.05 1.77
N ALA A 137 5.88 9.22 2.76
CA ALA A 137 6.77 8.94 3.88
C ALA A 137 8.08 8.30 3.41
N PHE A 138 8.00 7.25 2.60
CA PHE A 138 9.17 6.55 2.09
C PHE A 138 9.93 7.34 1.03
N GLY A 139 9.21 7.96 0.09
CA GLY A 139 9.80 8.78 -0.98
C GLY A 139 10.56 9.99 -0.46
N SER A 140 10.10 10.59 0.64
CA SER A 140 10.81 11.69 1.30
C SER A 140 12.17 11.25 1.85
N VAL A 141 12.24 10.05 2.45
CA VAL A 141 13.53 9.49 2.93
C VAL A 141 14.45 9.16 1.76
N ILE A 142 13.92 8.53 0.69
CA ILE A 142 14.68 8.24 -0.54
C ILE A 142 15.26 9.53 -1.14
N ALA A 143 14.42 10.54 -1.36
CA ALA A 143 14.84 11.81 -1.95
C ALA A 143 15.91 12.52 -1.13
N GLN A 144 15.72 12.56 0.19
CA GLN A 144 16.69 13.19 1.10
C GLN A 144 18.02 12.44 1.11
N HIS A 145 18.00 11.09 1.14
CA HIS A 145 19.22 10.31 1.17
C HIS A 145 20.00 10.45 -0.15
N ALA A 146 19.31 10.34 -1.30
CA ALA A 146 19.92 10.51 -2.62
C ALA A 146 20.56 11.89 -2.79
N THR A 147 19.87 12.96 -2.33
CA THR A 147 20.41 14.33 -2.36
C THR A 147 21.69 14.45 -1.53
N ASN A 148 21.75 13.81 -0.37
CA ASN A 148 22.88 13.93 0.53
C ASN A 148 24.08 13.03 0.13
N ASN A 149 23.83 11.91 -0.55
CA ASN A 149 24.83 10.84 -0.71
C ASN A 149 25.11 10.42 -2.15
N ALA A 150 24.14 10.55 -3.08
CA ALA A 150 24.30 10.03 -4.45
C ALA A 150 24.90 11.04 -5.44
N GLY A 151 25.12 12.28 -5.04
CA GLY A 151 25.64 13.34 -5.91
C GLY A 151 24.62 13.82 -6.96
N ILE A 152 23.33 13.62 -6.71
CA ILE A 152 22.18 14.14 -7.45
C ILE A 152 21.28 14.91 -6.49
N ASN A 153 20.55 15.90 -6.97
CA ASN A 153 19.58 16.62 -6.13
C ASN A 153 18.16 16.13 -6.46
N VAL A 154 17.54 15.41 -5.52
CA VAL A 154 16.18 14.88 -5.67
C VAL A 154 15.25 15.60 -4.71
N VAL A 155 14.19 16.20 -5.26
CA VAL A 155 13.17 16.92 -4.49
C VAL A 155 11.90 16.08 -4.45
N GLY A 156 11.55 15.57 -3.26
CA GLY A 156 10.29 14.86 -3.03
C GLY A 156 9.11 15.83 -3.10
N LEU A 157 8.09 15.48 -3.86
CA LEU A 157 6.87 16.26 -4.04
C LEU A 157 5.66 15.44 -3.58
N VAL A 158 4.67 16.12 -2.99
CA VAL A 158 3.35 15.54 -2.75
C VAL A 158 2.69 15.24 -4.10
N GLY A 159 2.07 14.06 -4.22
CA GLY A 159 1.37 13.63 -5.42
C GLY A 159 -0.06 13.19 -5.12
N ASN A 160 -0.85 12.99 -6.17
CA ASN A 160 -2.24 12.56 -6.08
C ASN A 160 -2.42 11.04 -6.30
N GLY A 161 -1.31 10.31 -6.50
CA GLY A 161 -1.29 8.87 -6.71
C GLY A 161 -1.02 8.46 -8.15
N SER A 162 -1.11 7.17 -8.42
CA SER A 162 -0.48 6.51 -9.57
C SER A 162 -0.85 7.07 -10.93
N GLN A 163 -2.15 7.30 -11.21
CA GLN A 163 -2.60 7.82 -12.51
C GLN A 163 -2.12 9.26 -12.72
N ALA A 164 -2.28 10.12 -11.72
CA ALA A 164 -1.83 11.50 -11.78
C ALA A 164 -0.30 11.58 -11.90
N ASN A 165 0.42 10.74 -11.19
CA ASN A 165 1.88 10.70 -11.19
C ASN A 165 2.45 10.30 -12.57
N VAL A 166 1.81 9.35 -13.27
CA VAL A 166 2.16 9.02 -14.67
C VAL A 166 1.94 10.24 -15.58
N GLN A 167 0.84 10.96 -15.39
CA GLN A 167 0.58 12.16 -16.16
C GLN A 167 1.63 13.26 -15.91
N GLU A 168 2.07 13.43 -14.67
CA GLU A 168 3.12 14.41 -14.34
C GLU A 168 4.48 14.08 -14.98
N LEU A 169 4.81 12.79 -15.14
CA LEU A 169 5.99 12.38 -15.92
C LEU A 169 5.87 12.80 -17.38
N VAL A 170 4.73 12.51 -18.00
CA VAL A 170 4.49 12.81 -19.42
C VAL A 170 4.44 14.31 -19.69
N ASP A 171 3.82 15.07 -18.81
CA ASP A 171 3.76 16.54 -18.88
C ASP A 171 5.12 17.21 -18.58
N GLY A 172 6.12 16.42 -18.16
CA GLY A 172 7.45 16.93 -17.82
C GLY A 172 7.48 17.75 -16.53
N THR A 173 6.48 17.63 -15.66
CA THR A 173 6.43 18.28 -14.34
C THR A 173 7.10 17.45 -13.25
N ALA A 174 7.29 16.15 -13.47
CA ALA A 174 8.08 15.25 -12.64
C ALA A 174 9.16 14.54 -13.45
N ASP A 175 10.21 14.09 -12.80
CA ASP A 175 11.34 13.34 -13.38
C ASP A 175 11.32 11.90 -12.91
N PHE A 176 10.92 11.67 -11.65
CA PHE A 176 10.62 10.37 -11.04
C PHE A 176 9.22 10.37 -10.46
N ALA A 177 8.60 9.21 -10.39
CA ALA A 177 7.26 9.05 -9.81
C ALA A 177 7.11 7.71 -9.10
N PHE A 178 6.41 7.69 -7.96
CA PHE A 178 5.81 6.46 -7.46
C PHE A 178 4.56 6.10 -8.26
N CYS A 179 4.37 4.81 -8.50
CA CYS A 179 3.20 4.28 -9.19
C CYS A 179 2.90 2.84 -8.70
N GLN A 180 1.65 2.41 -8.82
CA GLN A 180 1.28 1.01 -8.69
C GLN A 180 1.66 0.25 -9.97
N SER A 181 2.07 -1.01 -9.84
CA SER A 181 2.51 -1.85 -10.97
C SER A 181 1.41 -2.14 -11.99
N ASP A 182 0.16 -2.26 -11.54
CA ASP A 182 -1.03 -2.41 -12.39
C ASP A 182 -1.33 -1.13 -13.17
N VAL A 183 -1.39 0.01 -12.50
CA VAL A 183 -1.66 1.32 -13.14
C VAL A 183 -0.57 1.69 -14.13
N MET A 184 0.70 1.44 -13.78
CA MET A 184 1.83 1.59 -14.70
C MET A 184 1.62 0.78 -16.00
N ALA A 185 1.23 -0.48 -15.85
CA ALA A 185 1.00 -1.38 -16.99
C ALA A 185 -0.23 -0.96 -17.80
N TYR A 186 -1.31 -0.54 -17.15
CA TYR A 186 -2.50 -0.02 -17.83
C TYR A 186 -2.17 1.23 -18.65
N ALA A 187 -1.43 2.17 -18.09
CA ALA A 187 -0.98 3.35 -18.78
C ALA A 187 -0.12 3.02 -20.01
N TYR A 188 0.89 2.18 -19.83
CA TYR A 188 1.81 1.78 -20.90
C TYR A 188 1.11 1.05 -22.04
N ASN A 189 0.11 0.24 -21.76
CA ASN A 189 -0.65 -0.53 -22.76
C ASN A 189 -1.88 0.21 -23.32
N GLY A 190 -2.32 1.28 -22.68
CA GLY A 190 -3.56 2.00 -23.05
C GLY A 190 -4.79 1.13 -22.79
N THR A 191 -4.87 0.56 -21.60
CA THR A 191 -5.95 -0.33 -21.16
C THR A 191 -6.62 0.18 -19.89
N ASN A 192 -7.68 -0.49 -19.47
CA ASN A 192 -8.51 -0.09 -18.33
C ASN A 192 -9.05 1.34 -18.52
N LEU A 193 -8.76 2.27 -17.62
CA LEU A 193 -9.23 3.67 -17.70
C LEU A 193 -8.34 4.58 -18.56
N PHE A 194 -7.30 4.06 -19.20
CA PHE A 194 -6.49 4.81 -20.16
C PHE A 194 -7.02 4.59 -21.56
N GLU A 195 -7.44 5.68 -22.23
CA GLU A 195 -8.01 5.66 -23.59
C GLU A 195 -6.97 5.32 -24.68
N SER A 196 -5.70 5.52 -24.38
CA SER A 196 -4.57 5.28 -25.29
C SER A 196 -3.30 4.98 -24.50
N LYS A 197 -2.32 4.39 -25.18
CA LYS A 197 -0.98 4.17 -24.60
C LYS A 197 -0.36 5.49 -24.18
N VAL A 198 0.21 5.47 -22.99
CA VAL A 198 1.00 6.57 -22.46
C VAL A 198 2.48 6.22 -22.68
N GLU A 199 3.18 7.09 -23.39
CA GLU A 199 4.60 6.92 -23.73
C GLU A 199 5.46 7.94 -22.97
N GLY A 200 6.78 7.72 -22.92
CA GLY A 200 7.75 8.67 -22.35
C GLY A 200 8.12 8.41 -20.91
N PHE A 201 7.79 7.23 -20.39
CA PHE A 201 8.26 6.77 -19.08
C PHE A 201 8.72 5.31 -19.12
N SER A 202 9.57 4.95 -18.18
CA SER A 202 10.10 3.60 -18.00
C SER A 202 10.29 3.23 -16.52
N THR A 203 10.45 1.95 -16.25
CA THR A 203 10.61 1.42 -14.90
C THR A 203 12.00 1.75 -14.33
N VAL A 204 12.05 2.19 -13.09
CA VAL A 204 13.30 2.26 -12.31
C VAL A 204 13.46 1.01 -11.45
N ALA A 205 12.49 0.70 -10.61
CA ALA A 205 12.52 -0.49 -9.76
C ALA A 205 11.14 -0.79 -9.17
N ALA A 206 10.85 -2.07 -8.88
CA ALA A 206 9.83 -2.44 -7.91
C ALA A 206 10.43 -2.39 -6.50
N LEU A 207 9.65 -1.94 -5.50
CA LEU A 207 10.17 -1.71 -4.15
C LEU A 207 9.52 -2.58 -3.09
N TYR A 208 8.20 -2.57 -2.99
CA TYR A 208 7.45 -3.31 -1.97
C TYR A 208 6.02 -3.60 -2.47
N MET A 209 5.27 -4.36 -1.69
CA MET A 209 3.87 -4.64 -2.00
C MET A 209 2.94 -3.66 -1.28
N GLU A 210 1.89 -3.21 -1.98
CA GLU A 210 0.83 -2.34 -1.47
C GLU A 210 -0.43 -3.16 -1.26
N GLN A 211 -0.82 -3.32 -0.01
CA GLN A 211 -2.01 -4.07 0.36
C GLN A 211 -3.26 -3.26 0.08
N VAL A 212 -4.29 -3.92 -0.46
CA VAL A 212 -5.64 -3.37 -0.53
C VAL A 212 -6.26 -3.47 0.86
N GLN A 213 -6.39 -2.34 1.53
CA GLN A 213 -6.92 -2.23 2.88
C GLN A 213 -8.32 -1.62 2.81
N ILE A 214 -9.34 -2.36 3.22
CA ILE A 214 -10.69 -1.84 3.36
C ILE A 214 -10.91 -1.54 4.84
N VAL A 215 -10.90 -0.25 5.17
CA VAL A 215 -10.88 0.26 6.55
C VAL A 215 -12.28 0.72 6.94
N THR A 216 -12.74 0.35 8.12
CA THR A 216 -14.02 0.79 8.69
C THR A 216 -13.93 1.01 10.19
N THR A 217 -14.78 1.88 10.73
CA THR A 217 -15.02 2.04 12.16
C THR A 217 -16.35 1.39 12.61
N ASN A 218 -17.02 0.70 11.68
CA ASN A 218 -18.29 0.01 11.93
C ASN A 218 -18.06 -1.51 12.03
N PRO A 219 -18.17 -2.12 13.23
CA PRO A 219 -17.93 -3.56 13.41
C PRO A 219 -18.97 -4.46 12.72
N ALA A 220 -20.05 -3.89 12.18
CA ALA A 220 -21.04 -4.63 11.41
C ALA A 220 -20.64 -4.85 9.94
N ILE A 221 -19.63 -4.11 9.42
CA ILE A 221 -19.07 -4.31 8.10
C ILE A 221 -17.95 -5.34 8.22
N LYS A 222 -18.23 -6.58 7.81
CA LYS A 222 -17.33 -7.72 7.95
C LYS A 222 -16.85 -8.29 6.62
N THR A 223 -17.60 -8.03 5.56
CA THR A 223 -17.31 -8.51 4.20
C THR A 223 -17.45 -7.38 3.20
N VAL A 224 -16.86 -7.53 2.02
CA VAL A 224 -17.02 -6.56 0.93
C VAL A 224 -18.50 -6.41 0.52
N SER A 225 -19.28 -7.48 0.61
CA SER A 225 -20.72 -7.43 0.30
C SER A 225 -21.51 -6.50 1.25
N ASP A 226 -21.02 -6.27 2.47
CA ASP A 226 -21.64 -5.34 3.43
C ASP A 226 -21.48 -3.88 3.02
N LEU A 227 -20.65 -3.59 2.01
CA LEU A 227 -20.47 -2.24 1.46
C LEU A 227 -21.66 -1.78 0.61
N ALA A 228 -22.55 -2.69 0.19
CA ALA A 228 -23.73 -2.35 -0.59
C ALA A 228 -24.60 -1.29 0.15
N GLY A 229 -24.88 -0.19 -0.54
CA GLY A 229 -25.64 0.96 -0.01
C GLY A 229 -24.89 1.84 0.99
N LYS A 230 -23.62 1.54 1.32
CA LYS A 230 -22.78 2.29 2.25
C LYS A 230 -22.07 3.47 1.57
N SER A 231 -21.68 4.45 2.38
CA SER A 231 -20.80 5.54 1.95
C SER A 231 -19.35 5.06 2.02
N VAL A 232 -18.70 4.96 0.85
CA VAL A 232 -17.37 4.35 0.73
C VAL A 232 -16.43 5.28 0.01
N SER A 233 -15.28 5.59 0.60
CA SER A 233 -14.19 6.26 -0.11
C SER A 233 -13.45 5.26 -0.97
N ILE A 234 -13.37 5.54 -2.27
CA ILE A 234 -12.73 4.69 -3.29
C ILE A 234 -11.48 5.33 -3.90
N GLY A 235 -10.82 6.19 -3.12
CA GLY A 235 -9.58 6.86 -3.48
C GLY A 235 -9.78 8.25 -4.05
N ALA A 236 -8.73 9.08 -3.98
CA ALA A 236 -8.74 10.40 -4.56
C ALA A 236 -8.79 10.36 -6.11
N PRO A 237 -9.30 11.38 -6.77
CA PRO A 237 -9.24 11.48 -8.23
C PRO A 237 -7.78 11.40 -8.72
N GLY A 238 -7.54 10.53 -9.70
CA GLY A 238 -6.18 10.29 -10.23
C GLY A 238 -5.33 9.32 -9.39
N SER A 239 -5.88 8.73 -8.32
CA SER A 239 -5.18 7.70 -7.55
C SER A 239 -5.30 6.32 -8.21
N GLY A 240 -4.35 5.42 -7.89
CA GLY A 240 -4.44 4.01 -8.27
C GLY A 240 -5.49 3.23 -7.45
N VAL A 241 -5.86 3.74 -6.28
CA VAL A 241 -6.85 3.14 -5.38
C VAL A 241 -8.19 2.90 -6.05
N TYR A 242 -8.60 3.84 -6.93
CA TYR A 242 -9.85 3.73 -7.67
C TYR A 242 -9.93 2.44 -8.50
N PHE A 243 -8.84 2.11 -9.21
CA PHE A 243 -8.77 0.88 -10.02
C PHE A 243 -8.98 -0.37 -9.15
N ASN A 244 -8.27 -0.44 -8.03
CA ASN A 244 -8.36 -1.59 -7.13
C ASN A 244 -9.71 -1.67 -6.42
N ALA A 245 -10.32 -0.54 -6.06
CA ALA A 245 -11.65 -0.51 -5.47
C ALA A 245 -12.71 -1.05 -6.44
N ILE A 246 -12.67 -0.65 -7.71
CA ILE A 246 -13.59 -1.16 -8.74
C ILE A 246 -13.36 -2.64 -8.99
N ASP A 247 -12.11 -3.11 -9.07
CA ASP A 247 -11.77 -4.51 -9.25
C ASP A 247 -12.31 -5.37 -8.09
N VAL A 248 -12.07 -4.95 -6.85
CA VAL A 248 -12.53 -5.68 -5.66
C VAL A 248 -14.05 -5.68 -5.58
N LEU A 249 -14.72 -4.55 -5.75
CA LEU A 249 -16.18 -4.49 -5.78
C LEU A 249 -16.74 -5.42 -6.87
N GLY A 250 -16.16 -5.36 -8.08
CA GLY A 250 -16.55 -6.20 -9.21
C GLY A 250 -16.40 -7.70 -8.96
N ALA A 251 -15.33 -8.12 -8.26
CA ALA A 251 -15.16 -9.52 -7.88
C ALA A 251 -16.32 -10.02 -7.00
N TYR A 252 -16.88 -9.16 -6.15
CA TYR A 252 -18.05 -9.45 -5.31
C TYR A 252 -19.40 -9.18 -6.00
N GLY A 253 -19.39 -8.83 -7.29
CA GLY A 253 -20.59 -8.55 -8.06
C GLY A 253 -21.24 -7.21 -7.72
N LEU A 254 -20.47 -6.29 -7.10
CA LEU A 254 -20.86 -4.92 -6.84
C LEU A 254 -20.26 -3.99 -7.88
N THR A 255 -20.95 -2.90 -8.13
CA THR A 255 -20.49 -1.79 -8.96
C THR A 255 -20.41 -0.51 -8.13
N GLU A 256 -19.86 0.54 -8.69
CA GLU A 256 -19.85 1.87 -8.07
C GLU A 256 -21.27 2.38 -7.76
N ASP A 257 -22.27 2.01 -8.58
CA ASP A 257 -23.68 2.38 -8.38
C ASP A 257 -24.34 1.65 -7.19
N ASP A 258 -23.74 0.55 -6.73
CA ASP A 258 -24.26 -0.20 -5.57
C ASP A 258 -23.81 0.36 -4.22
N ILE A 259 -22.91 1.36 -4.22
CA ILE A 259 -22.41 2.07 -3.05
C ILE A 259 -22.77 3.57 -3.16
N LYS A 260 -22.40 4.35 -2.16
CA LYS A 260 -22.38 5.83 -2.20
C LYS A 260 -20.92 6.27 -2.23
N PRO A 261 -20.30 6.37 -3.43
CA PRO A 261 -18.87 6.60 -3.53
C PRO A 261 -18.50 8.01 -3.09
N THR A 262 -17.35 8.12 -2.42
CA THR A 262 -16.65 9.37 -2.19
C THR A 262 -15.22 9.24 -2.68
N TYR A 263 -14.63 10.36 -3.13
CA TYR A 263 -13.32 10.39 -3.77
C TYR A 263 -12.40 11.26 -2.94
N GLN A 264 -11.67 10.63 -2.00
CA GLN A 264 -10.93 11.34 -0.95
C GLN A 264 -9.51 10.80 -0.83
N SER A 265 -8.60 11.64 -0.33
CA SER A 265 -7.27 11.22 0.08
C SER A 265 -7.34 10.27 1.29
N PHE A 266 -6.23 9.61 1.63
CA PHE A 266 -6.19 8.73 2.81
C PHE A 266 -6.45 9.49 4.10
N GLY A 267 -5.89 10.70 4.25
CA GLY A 267 -6.11 11.54 5.42
C GLY A 267 -7.57 11.98 5.53
N ASP A 268 -8.15 12.49 4.45
CA ASP A 268 -9.56 12.90 4.43
C ASP A 268 -10.50 11.71 4.70
N SER A 269 -10.16 10.52 4.17
CA SER A 269 -10.92 9.29 4.41
C SER A 269 -10.88 8.87 5.88
N ALA A 270 -9.69 8.93 6.51
CA ALA A 270 -9.52 8.64 7.93
C ALA A 270 -10.32 9.62 8.80
N ASP A 271 -10.27 10.91 8.49
CA ASP A 271 -11.06 11.93 9.19
C ASP A 271 -12.58 11.74 8.99
N ALA A 272 -13.00 11.39 7.77
CA ALA A 272 -14.40 11.11 7.47
C ALA A 272 -14.92 9.86 8.22
N LEU A 273 -14.10 8.78 8.31
CA LEU A 273 -14.39 7.59 9.12
C LEU A 273 -14.48 7.95 10.62
N LYS A 274 -13.51 8.69 11.13
CA LYS A 274 -13.47 9.15 12.52
C LYS A 274 -14.71 9.93 12.91
N ASN A 275 -15.22 10.75 12.00
CA ASN A 275 -16.39 11.60 12.19
C ASN A 275 -17.73 10.91 11.83
N GLY A 276 -17.69 9.65 11.35
CA GLY A 276 -18.89 8.91 10.94
C GLY A 276 -19.57 9.47 9.69
N GLN A 277 -18.82 10.14 8.82
CA GLN A 277 -19.31 10.73 7.57
C GLN A 277 -19.31 9.73 6.42
N ILE A 278 -18.43 8.72 6.49
CA ILE A 278 -18.41 7.55 5.61
C ILE A 278 -18.37 6.27 6.43
N ASP A 279 -18.78 5.16 5.82
CA ASP A 279 -18.86 3.85 6.45
C ASP A 279 -17.57 3.03 6.30
N ALA A 280 -16.87 3.17 5.15
CA ALA A 280 -15.63 2.48 4.85
C ALA A 280 -14.77 3.28 3.88
N ALA A 281 -13.49 2.91 3.77
CA ALA A 281 -12.55 3.48 2.82
C ALA A 281 -11.59 2.42 2.27
N PHE A 282 -11.34 2.47 0.97
CA PHE A 282 -10.23 1.75 0.35
C PHE A 282 -8.94 2.57 0.52
N ILE A 283 -7.91 1.90 1.04
CA ILE A 283 -6.55 2.43 1.19
C ILE A 283 -5.61 1.38 0.59
N VAL A 284 -4.98 1.71 -0.53
CA VAL A 284 -4.01 0.82 -1.18
C VAL A 284 -2.63 1.42 -1.00
N ALA A 285 -1.88 0.81 -0.12
CA ALA A 285 -0.58 1.31 0.32
C ALA A 285 0.19 0.21 1.07
N GLY A 286 1.49 0.40 1.25
CA GLY A 286 2.28 -0.45 2.14
C GLY A 286 1.83 -0.30 3.59
N ALA A 287 1.44 -1.41 4.23
CA ALA A 287 1.12 -1.43 5.65
C ALA A 287 2.42 -1.48 6.50
N PRO A 288 2.47 -0.81 7.68
CA PRO A 288 1.46 0.11 8.18
C PRO A 288 1.40 1.42 7.39
N THR A 289 0.19 1.91 7.15
CA THR A 289 -0.08 3.20 6.49
C THR A 289 -0.41 4.25 7.55
N THR A 290 0.20 5.44 7.47
CA THR A 290 0.05 6.50 8.48
C THR A 290 -1.42 6.82 8.78
N ALA A 291 -2.24 7.03 7.75
CA ALA A 291 -3.67 7.34 7.93
C ALA A 291 -4.43 6.27 8.73
N VAL A 292 -4.12 4.98 8.52
CA VAL A 292 -4.76 3.86 9.24
C VAL A 292 -4.25 3.79 10.67
N THR A 293 -2.95 3.96 10.87
CA THR A 293 -2.33 3.99 12.21
C THR A 293 -2.93 5.10 13.07
N ASP A 294 -3.03 6.31 12.53
CA ASP A 294 -3.57 7.47 13.24
C ASP A 294 -5.07 7.28 13.57
N LEU A 295 -5.84 6.69 12.65
CA LEU A 295 -7.24 6.36 12.90
C LEU A 295 -7.35 5.33 14.02
N ALA A 296 -6.59 4.25 13.98
CA ALA A 296 -6.61 3.16 14.96
C ALA A 296 -6.23 3.61 16.38
N THR A 297 -5.41 4.69 16.52
CA THR A 297 -5.10 5.26 17.84
C THR A 297 -6.25 6.06 18.46
N THR A 298 -7.26 6.44 17.66
CA THR A 298 -8.32 7.38 18.07
C THR A 298 -9.71 6.80 17.99
N LYS A 299 -9.92 5.70 17.29
CA LYS A 299 -11.19 5.02 17.06
C LYS A 299 -10.98 3.51 16.97
N ASP A 300 -11.99 2.76 17.40
CA ASP A 300 -12.06 1.34 17.07
C ASP A 300 -12.10 1.20 15.55
N THR A 301 -11.10 0.55 15.01
CA THR A 301 -10.85 0.45 13.58
C THR A 301 -10.74 -1.02 13.19
N TYR A 302 -11.31 -1.38 12.07
CA TYR A 302 -11.34 -2.75 11.56
C TYR A 302 -10.87 -2.77 10.12
N LEU A 303 -10.21 -3.86 9.74
CA LEU A 303 -9.91 -4.19 8.35
C LEU A 303 -10.86 -5.30 7.88
N VAL A 304 -11.41 -5.15 6.68
CA VAL A 304 -12.30 -6.14 6.07
C VAL A 304 -11.46 -7.12 5.25
N SER A 305 -11.50 -8.41 5.61
CA SER A 305 -10.83 -9.47 4.84
C SER A 305 -11.58 -9.76 3.54
N LEU A 306 -10.83 -10.13 2.51
CA LEU A 306 -11.34 -10.76 1.31
C LEU A 306 -11.35 -12.29 1.54
N ASP A 307 -12.37 -12.97 1.06
CA ASP A 307 -12.42 -14.42 1.09
C ASP A 307 -11.69 -15.07 -0.11
N SER A 308 -11.31 -16.32 0.03
CA SER A 308 -10.49 -17.04 -0.95
C SER A 308 -11.15 -17.18 -2.33
N GLU A 309 -12.49 -17.26 -2.40
CA GLU A 309 -13.21 -17.37 -3.69
C GLU A 309 -13.04 -16.09 -4.50
N HIS A 310 -13.21 -14.92 -3.87
CA HIS A 310 -13.13 -13.64 -4.54
C HIS A 310 -11.69 -13.22 -4.82
N ILE A 311 -10.74 -13.61 -3.94
CA ILE A 311 -9.30 -13.50 -4.25
C ILE A 311 -8.96 -14.30 -5.51
N ALA A 312 -9.41 -15.55 -5.63
CA ALA A 312 -9.18 -16.35 -6.83
C ALA A 312 -9.71 -15.65 -8.10
N LYS A 313 -10.89 -15.04 -8.04
CA LYS A 313 -11.44 -14.26 -9.18
C LYS A 313 -10.54 -13.08 -9.55
N LEU A 314 -10.02 -12.35 -8.57
CA LEU A 314 -9.10 -11.22 -8.82
C LEU A 314 -7.81 -11.71 -9.49
N LEU A 315 -7.23 -12.80 -9.01
CA LEU A 315 -6.00 -13.39 -9.57
C LEU A 315 -6.21 -13.97 -10.98
N GLU A 316 -7.43 -14.43 -11.31
CA GLU A 316 -7.78 -14.90 -12.67
C GLU A 316 -7.94 -13.72 -13.65
N THR A 317 -8.35 -12.55 -13.18
CA THR A 317 -8.64 -11.40 -14.03
C THR A 317 -7.46 -10.45 -14.20
N SER A 318 -6.47 -10.50 -13.31
CA SER A 318 -5.33 -9.60 -13.34
C SER A 318 -4.06 -10.26 -12.80
N ASP A 319 -3.01 -10.28 -13.62
CA ASP A 319 -1.67 -10.78 -13.27
C ASP A 319 -0.92 -9.87 -12.27
N TYR A 320 -1.50 -8.72 -11.91
CA TYR A 320 -0.85 -7.74 -11.04
C TYR A 320 -1.15 -7.96 -9.56
N TYR A 321 -2.21 -8.72 -9.24
CA TYR A 321 -2.55 -9.01 -7.85
C TYR A 321 -1.79 -10.20 -7.30
N THR A 322 -1.45 -10.12 -6.02
CA THR A 322 -0.92 -11.23 -5.22
C THR A 322 -1.71 -11.32 -3.92
N GLU A 323 -2.09 -12.53 -3.50
CA GLU A 323 -2.69 -12.75 -2.18
C GLU A 323 -1.68 -12.43 -1.08
N THR A 324 -2.14 -11.75 -0.04
CA THR A 324 -1.32 -11.35 1.11
C THR A 324 -2.12 -11.32 2.40
N VAL A 325 -1.42 -11.24 3.52
CA VAL A 325 -2.01 -11.11 4.85
C VAL A 325 -1.40 -9.92 5.57
N ILE A 326 -2.25 -9.09 6.14
CA ILE A 326 -1.85 -8.04 7.08
C ILE A 326 -2.04 -8.61 8.47
N ALA A 327 -0.95 -8.83 9.21
CA ALA A 327 -1.01 -9.31 10.57
C ALA A 327 -1.73 -8.29 11.48
N LYS A 328 -2.52 -8.76 12.43
CA LYS A 328 -3.32 -7.89 13.32
C LYS A 328 -2.46 -6.88 14.08
N ASP A 329 -1.26 -7.27 14.48
CA ASP A 329 -0.32 -6.47 15.26
C ASP A 329 0.31 -5.30 14.48
N VAL A 330 0.12 -5.26 13.15
CA VAL A 330 0.55 -4.12 12.31
C VAL A 330 -0.14 -2.82 12.75
N TYR A 331 -1.42 -2.90 13.16
CA TYR A 331 -2.22 -1.74 13.54
C TYR A 331 -2.82 -1.80 14.95
N PHE A 332 -3.08 -2.99 15.49
CA PHE A 332 -3.96 -3.13 16.66
C PHE A 332 -3.23 -3.61 17.93
N GLY A 333 -1.94 -3.94 17.82
CA GLY A 333 -1.17 -4.48 18.92
C GLY A 333 -1.58 -5.91 19.33
N ASP A 334 -0.98 -6.41 20.40
CA ASP A 334 -1.27 -7.73 20.97
C ASP A 334 -2.54 -7.74 21.82
#